data_636def8851e12832a118e48740cbd337
#
_entry.id   636def8851e12832a118e48740cbd337
#
_cell.length_a   1.000
_cell.length_b   1.000
_cell.length_c   1.000
_cell.angle_alpha   90.00
_cell.angle_beta   90.00
_cell.angle_gamma   90.00
#
_symmetry.space_group_name_H-M   'P 1'
#
loop_
_entity.id
_entity.type
_entity.pdbx_description
1 polymer ?
#
loop_
_entity_poly.entity_id
_entity_poly.type
_entity_poly.pdbx_seq_one_letter_code
_entity_poly.pdbx_strand_id
1 'polypeptide(L)'
;MSDAGTVEYLLYDKKLAEHISITMFASFCKLKTKAHKVAHREFLRLNKLMKAIGKNDALYGPVINRYCMIYSECLDFENKQKMLYETADALEKKFAELDGMGFDEIIAFSKQLTALHKAIAGYDSAIMQKRKMMFDIEKENCMTVSAALRTIPKEPSKAAGNPLIALLSGGEDEE
;
A
#
# COMPACT_ATOMS: atom_id res chain seq x y z
N MET A 1 28.25 -30.42 31.86
CA MET A 1 27.75 -31.06 30.64
C MET A 1 26.38 -30.48 30.32
N SER A 2 26.32 -29.82 29.26
CA SER A 2 25.33 -29.70 28.22
C SER A 2 24.47 -28.45 28.23
N ASP A 3 24.77 -27.59 27.28
CA ASP A 3 23.81 -26.64 26.71
C ASP A 3 23.91 -26.53 25.17
N ALA A 4 24.74 -27.36 24.55
CA ALA A 4 24.92 -27.32 23.08
C ALA A 4 23.71 -27.89 22.31
N GLY A 5 22.99 -28.87 22.88
CA GLY A 5 21.83 -29.49 22.23
C GLY A 5 20.61 -28.57 22.10
N THR A 6 20.38 -27.73 23.10
CA THR A 6 19.20 -26.83 23.13
C THR A 6 19.29 -25.71 22.11
N VAL A 7 20.50 -25.20 21.85
CA VAL A 7 20.73 -24.12 20.88
C VAL A 7 20.59 -24.66 19.46
N GLU A 8 20.98 -25.89 19.20
CA GLU A 8 20.89 -26.50 17.86
C GLU A 8 19.44 -26.79 17.46
N TYR A 9 18.59 -27.24 18.40
CA TYR A 9 17.16 -27.42 18.19
C TYR A 9 16.44 -26.10 17.93
N LEU A 10 16.76 -25.04 18.67
CA LEU A 10 16.18 -23.70 18.46
C LEU A 10 16.57 -23.09 17.10
N LEU A 11 17.81 -23.33 16.63
CA LEU A 11 18.26 -22.90 15.31
C LEU A 11 17.62 -23.69 14.18
N TYR A 12 17.38 -25.00 14.39
CA TYR A 12 16.69 -25.85 13.42
C TYR A 12 15.23 -25.46 13.28
N ASP A 13 14.51 -25.24 14.39
CA ASP A 13 13.12 -24.74 14.39
C ASP A 13 13.00 -23.37 13.73
N LYS A 14 13.95 -22.47 13.96
CA LYS A 14 13.95 -21.14 13.33
C LYS A 14 14.14 -21.22 11.82
N LYS A 15 15.08 -22.02 11.33
CA LYS A 15 15.29 -22.26 9.89
C LYS A 15 14.10 -22.97 9.24
N LEU A 16 13.49 -23.93 9.94
CA LEU A 16 12.30 -24.64 9.46
C LEU A 16 11.11 -23.70 9.43
N ALA A 17 10.90 -22.86 10.44
CA ALA A 17 9.86 -21.85 10.49
C ALA A 17 10.03 -20.79 9.39
N GLU A 18 11.26 -20.34 9.13
CA GLU A 18 11.58 -19.45 8.01
C GLU A 18 11.29 -20.09 6.65
N HIS A 19 11.66 -21.36 6.47
CA HIS A 19 11.43 -22.08 5.21
C HIS A 19 9.95 -22.38 4.97
N ILE A 20 9.21 -22.81 5.99
CA ILE A 20 7.75 -23.02 5.93
C ILE A 20 7.03 -21.69 5.69
N SER A 21 7.45 -20.63 6.37
CA SER A 21 6.88 -19.28 6.19
C SER A 21 7.08 -18.75 4.78
N ILE A 22 8.28 -18.90 4.20
CA ILE A 22 8.58 -18.46 2.84
C ILE A 22 7.81 -19.26 1.79
N THR A 23 7.70 -20.58 1.96
CA THR A 23 7.00 -21.45 0.99
C THR A 23 5.49 -21.33 1.09
N MET A 24 4.91 -21.30 2.27
CA MET A 24 3.47 -21.05 2.47
C MET A 24 3.08 -19.65 2.01
N PHE A 25 3.91 -18.65 2.29
CA PHE A 25 3.70 -17.29 1.86
C PHE A 25 3.73 -17.15 0.33
N ALA A 26 4.74 -17.70 -0.33
CA ALA A 26 4.83 -17.72 -1.79
C ALA A 26 3.64 -18.46 -2.44
N SER A 27 3.14 -19.52 -1.80
CA SER A 27 1.98 -20.27 -2.26
C SER A 27 0.67 -19.50 -2.06
N PHE A 28 0.48 -18.88 -0.89
CA PHE A 28 -0.74 -18.11 -0.57
C PHE A 28 -0.88 -16.84 -1.44
N CYS A 29 0.21 -16.14 -1.69
CA CYS A 29 0.22 -14.97 -2.58
C CYS A 29 0.03 -15.35 -4.05
N LYS A 30 0.54 -16.50 -4.48
CA LYS A 30 0.31 -17.00 -5.85
C LYS A 30 -1.16 -17.32 -6.15
N LEU A 31 -1.96 -17.69 -5.16
CA LEU A 31 -3.34 -18.10 -5.37
C LEU A 31 -4.33 -16.93 -5.57
N LYS A 32 -4.20 -15.85 -4.82
CA LYS A 32 -5.15 -14.73 -4.89
C LYS A 32 -4.80 -13.69 -5.97
N THR A 33 -3.52 -13.38 -6.15
CA THR A 33 -3.11 -12.39 -7.14
C THR A 33 -3.07 -12.92 -8.56
N LYS A 34 -3.01 -14.24 -8.80
CA LYS A 34 -3.06 -14.80 -10.17
C LYS A 34 -4.34 -14.48 -10.92
N ALA A 35 -5.47 -14.36 -10.23
CA ALA A 35 -6.74 -13.98 -10.84
C ALA A 35 -6.76 -12.51 -11.31
N HIS A 36 -5.92 -11.66 -10.74
CA HIS A 36 -5.86 -10.23 -11.02
C HIS A 36 -4.47 -9.84 -11.55
N LYS A 37 -4.30 -9.79 -12.87
CA LYS A 37 -3.01 -9.50 -13.52
C LYS A 37 -2.35 -8.21 -13.01
N VAL A 38 -3.14 -7.18 -12.73
CA VAL A 38 -2.67 -5.89 -12.22
C VAL A 38 -2.13 -6.04 -10.80
N ALA A 39 -2.90 -6.64 -9.90
CA ALA A 39 -2.48 -6.89 -8.52
C ALA A 39 -1.22 -7.76 -8.45
N HIS A 40 -1.11 -8.78 -9.30
CA HIS A 40 0.07 -9.65 -9.34
C HIS A 40 1.33 -8.91 -9.79
N ARG A 41 1.24 -8.08 -10.83
CA ARG A 41 2.36 -7.27 -11.32
C ARG A 41 2.85 -6.32 -10.23
N GLU A 42 1.94 -5.64 -9.54
CA GLU A 42 2.25 -4.73 -8.47
C GLU A 42 2.86 -5.46 -7.25
N PHE A 43 2.36 -6.64 -6.92
CA PHE A 43 2.92 -7.49 -5.88
C PHE A 43 4.39 -7.85 -6.17
N LEU A 44 4.72 -8.25 -7.40
CA LEU A 44 6.09 -8.57 -7.78
C LEU A 44 7.01 -7.33 -7.68
N ARG A 45 6.51 -6.16 -8.08
CA ARG A 45 7.23 -4.89 -7.98
C ARG A 45 7.55 -4.54 -6.53
N LEU A 46 6.53 -4.56 -5.65
CA LEU A 46 6.70 -4.24 -4.23
C LEU A 46 7.59 -5.25 -3.52
N ASN A 47 7.42 -6.54 -3.78
CA ASN A 47 8.25 -7.57 -3.19
C ASN A 47 9.74 -7.39 -3.54
N LYS A 48 10.05 -6.99 -4.78
CA LYS A 48 11.42 -6.66 -5.20
C LYS A 48 11.96 -5.46 -4.43
N LEU A 49 11.16 -4.41 -4.24
CA LEU A 49 11.55 -3.23 -3.49
C LEU A 49 11.77 -3.55 -2.00
N MET A 50 10.86 -4.30 -1.38
CA MET A 50 10.99 -4.70 0.03
C MET A 50 12.23 -5.55 0.28
N LYS A 51 12.59 -6.44 -0.67
CA LYS A 51 13.86 -7.17 -0.64
C LYS A 51 15.07 -6.24 -0.68
N ALA A 52 15.05 -5.25 -1.56
CA ALA A 52 16.16 -4.31 -1.72
C ALA A 52 16.43 -3.47 -0.45
N ILE A 53 15.40 -3.18 0.35
CA ILE A 53 15.53 -2.46 1.62
C ILE A 53 15.68 -3.37 2.83
N GLY A 54 15.88 -4.69 2.63
CA GLY A 54 16.07 -5.65 3.71
C GLY A 54 14.83 -5.95 4.55
N LYS A 55 13.63 -5.54 4.11
CA LYS A 55 12.34 -5.74 4.79
C LYS A 55 11.51 -6.82 4.10
N ASN A 56 12.10 -7.98 3.86
CA ASN A 56 11.42 -9.11 3.24
C ASN A 56 11.01 -10.16 4.29
N ASP A 57 10.40 -9.73 5.37
CA ASP A 57 9.85 -10.60 6.38
C ASP A 57 8.51 -11.21 5.92
N ALA A 58 8.23 -12.43 6.34
CA ALA A 58 6.98 -13.14 6.07
C ALA A 58 5.74 -12.38 6.57
N LEU A 59 5.89 -11.53 7.58
CA LEU A 59 4.84 -10.69 8.13
C LEU A 59 4.32 -9.64 7.15
N TYR A 60 5.17 -9.11 6.26
CA TYR A 60 4.77 -8.08 5.29
C TYR A 60 3.96 -8.62 4.13
N GLY A 61 4.03 -9.88 3.87
CA GLY A 61 3.40 -10.45 2.71
C GLY A 61 1.87 -10.34 2.65
N PRO A 62 1.13 -10.69 3.70
CA PRO A 62 -0.32 -10.49 3.72
C PRO A 62 -0.71 -9.02 3.54
N VAL A 63 0.09 -8.10 4.07
CA VAL A 63 -0.10 -6.66 3.97
C VAL A 63 0.10 -6.19 2.53
N ILE A 64 1.23 -6.58 1.90
CA ILE A 64 1.53 -6.27 0.50
C ILE A 64 0.45 -6.84 -0.42
N ASN A 65 0.00 -8.07 -0.17
CA ASN A 65 -1.07 -8.69 -0.95
C ASN A 65 -2.38 -7.89 -0.85
N ARG A 66 -2.78 -7.47 0.36
CA ARG A 66 -3.96 -6.63 0.57
C ARG A 66 -3.83 -5.30 -0.15
N TYR A 67 -2.68 -4.64 -0.03
CA TYR A 67 -2.38 -3.40 -0.75
C TYR A 67 -2.56 -3.57 -2.26
N CYS A 68 -1.96 -4.61 -2.86
CA CYS A 68 -2.03 -4.86 -4.29
C CYS A 68 -3.46 -5.15 -4.77
N MET A 69 -4.28 -5.81 -3.96
CA MET A 69 -5.69 -6.04 -4.27
C MET A 69 -6.46 -4.71 -4.27
N ILE A 70 -6.30 -3.89 -3.23
CA ILE A 70 -6.93 -2.56 -3.16
C ILE A 70 -6.49 -1.68 -4.32
N TYR A 71 -5.20 -1.70 -4.67
CA TYR A 71 -4.64 -0.98 -5.82
C TYR A 71 -5.31 -1.40 -7.14
N SER A 72 -5.44 -2.71 -7.37
CA SER A 72 -6.10 -3.24 -8.57
C SER A 72 -7.58 -2.84 -8.64
N GLU A 73 -8.30 -2.89 -7.52
CA GLU A 73 -9.69 -2.47 -7.43
C GLU A 73 -9.84 -0.95 -7.64
N CYS A 74 -8.91 -0.15 -7.13
CA CYS A 74 -8.89 1.29 -7.33
C CYS A 74 -8.78 1.64 -8.82
N LEU A 75 -7.83 1.03 -9.53
CA LEU A 75 -7.67 1.21 -10.98
C LEU A 75 -8.91 0.76 -11.78
N ASP A 76 -9.57 -0.32 -11.36
CA ASP A 76 -10.79 -0.79 -12.00
C ASP A 76 -11.92 0.24 -11.83
N PHE A 77 -12.05 0.85 -10.66
CA PHE A 77 -13.02 1.91 -10.41
C PHE A 77 -12.72 3.18 -11.19
N GLU A 78 -11.44 3.59 -11.29
CA GLU A 78 -11.01 4.71 -12.11
C GLU A 78 -11.36 4.50 -13.59
N ASN A 79 -11.14 3.29 -14.11
CA ASN A 79 -11.52 2.96 -15.49
C ASN A 79 -13.04 3.01 -15.71
N LYS A 80 -13.82 2.47 -14.77
CA LYS A 80 -15.29 2.53 -14.85
C LYS A 80 -15.81 3.95 -14.77
N GLN A 81 -15.24 4.76 -13.88
CA GLN A 81 -15.58 6.19 -13.78
C GLN A 81 -15.28 6.92 -15.08
N LYS A 82 -14.11 6.68 -15.69
CA LYS A 82 -13.74 7.25 -16.98
C LYS A 82 -14.76 6.90 -18.07
N MET A 83 -15.19 5.65 -18.15
CA MET A 83 -16.22 5.23 -19.11
C MET A 83 -17.55 5.95 -18.88
N LEU A 84 -17.92 6.22 -17.61
CA LEU A 84 -19.14 6.99 -17.32
C LEU A 84 -19.03 8.45 -17.73
N TYR A 85 -17.86 9.09 -17.55
CA TYR A 85 -17.60 10.44 -18.08
C TYR A 85 -17.74 10.48 -19.60
N GLU A 86 -17.08 9.56 -20.30
CA GLU A 86 -17.16 9.45 -21.75
C GLU A 86 -18.62 9.26 -22.24
N THR A 87 -19.40 8.49 -21.47
CA THR A 87 -20.84 8.27 -21.75
C THR A 87 -21.66 9.55 -21.52
N ALA A 88 -21.41 10.27 -20.43
CA ALA A 88 -22.08 11.53 -20.13
C ALA A 88 -21.80 12.57 -21.21
N ASP A 89 -20.53 12.74 -21.58
CA ASP A 89 -20.09 13.67 -22.63
C ASP A 89 -20.74 13.34 -24.00
N ALA A 90 -20.82 12.04 -24.32
CA ALA A 90 -21.46 11.59 -25.57
C ALA A 90 -22.96 11.85 -25.59
N LEU A 91 -23.63 11.70 -24.43
CA LEU A 91 -25.05 12.02 -24.29
C LEU A 91 -25.30 13.50 -24.37
N GLU A 92 -24.50 14.34 -23.73
CA GLU A 92 -24.60 15.79 -23.78
C GLU A 92 -24.42 16.35 -25.22
N LYS A 93 -23.44 15.81 -25.96
CA LYS A 93 -23.23 16.15 -27.37
C LYS A 93 -24.42 15.80 -28.24
N LYS A 94 -24.95 14.58 -28.09
CA LYS A 94 -26.15 14.17 -28.85
C LYS A 94 -27.37 15.02 -28.52
N PHE A 95 -27.51 15.41 -27.24
CA PHE A 95 -28.61 16.29 -26.84
C PHE A 95 -28.50 17.67 -27.46
N ALA A 96 -27.29 18.21 -27.54
CA ALA A 96 -27.06 19.53 -28.18
C ALA A 96 -27.32 19.54 -29.70
N GLU A 97 -27.23 18.35 -30.35
CA GLU A 97 -27.47 18.20 -31.80
C GLU A 97 -28.97 18.02 -32.16
N LEU A 98 -29.83 17.76 -31.16
CA LEU A 98 -31.24 17.45 -31.36
C LEU A 98 -32.08 18.76 -31.28
N ASP A 99 -32.44 19.31 -32.43
CA ASP A 99 -33.44 20.41 -32.54
C ASP A 99 -34.87 19.85 -32.44
N GLY A 100 -35.70 20.47 -31.61
CA GLY A 100 -37.14 20.22 -31.56
C GLY A 100 -37.60 19.07 -30.66
N MET A 101 -36.81 18.70 -29.62
CA MET A 101 -37.24 17.71 -28.62
C MET A 101 -38.47 18.15 -27.83
N GLY A 102 -39.38 17.20 -27.63
CA GLY A 102 -40.53 17.39 -26.75
C GLY A 102 -40.15 17.53 -25.27
N PHE A 103 -41.02 18.15 -24.49
CA PHE A 103 -40.77 18.38 -23.05
C PHE A 103 -40.50 17.09 -22.25
N ASP A 104 -41.24 16.01 -22.58
CA ASP A 104 -41.05 14.69 -21.91
C ASP A 104 -39.69 14.06 -22.20
N GLU A 105 -39.16 14.25 -23.41
CA GLU A 105 -37.84 13.77 -23.82
C GLU A 105 -36.74 14.54 -23.08
N ILE A 106 -36.87 15.84 -22.89
CA ILE A 106 -35.95 16.67 -22.10
C ILE A 106 -35.92 16.20 -20.66
N ILE A 107 -37.08 15.90 -20.06
CA ILE A 107 -37.15 15.36 -18.67
C ILE A 107 -36.49 14.00 -18.58
N ALA A 108 -36.75 13.10 -19.54
CA ALA A 108 -36.14 11.78 -19.56
C ALA A 108 -34.61 11.85 -19.65
N PHE A 109 -34.11 12.71 -20.53
CA PHE A 109 -32.67 12.96 -20.69
C PHE A 109 -32.03 13.50 -19.39
N SER A 110 -32.64 14.54 -18.80
CA SER A 110 -32.15 15.13 -17.54
C SER A 110 -32.08 14.11 -16.39
N LYS A 111 -33.04 13.16 -16.31
CA LYS A 111 -33.02 12.09 -15.35
C LYS A 111 -31.86 11.10 -15.59
N GLN A 112 -31.60 10.75 -16.86
CA GLN A 112 -30.48 9.87 -17.21
C GLN A 112 -29.15 10.53 -16.91
N LEU A 113 -28.94 11.79 -17.27
CA LEU A 113 -27.72 12.53 -16.98
C LEU A 113 -27.49 12.68 -15.47
N THR A 114 -28.54 12.99 -14.71
CA THR A 114 -28.47 13.03 -13.24
C THR A 114 -28.07 11.69 -12.64
N ALA A 115 -28.59 10.58 -13.16
CA ALA A 115 -28.23 9.24 -12.71
C ALA A 115 -26.75 8.90 -12.99
N LEU A 116 -26.23 9.31 -14.17
CA LEU A 116 -24.81 9.16 -14.51
C LEU A 116 -23.91 9.99 -13.57
N HIS A 117 -24.24 11.25 -13.32
CA HIS A 117 -23.47 12.10 -12.41
C HIS A 117 -23.47 11.55 -10.97
N LYS A 118 -24.59 10.98 -10.49
CA LYS A 118 -24.64 10.28 -9.20
C LYS A 118 -23.74 9.04 -9.17
N ALA A 119 -23.73 8.27 -10.25
CA ALA A 119 -22.85 7.10 -10.36
C ALA A 119 -21.36 7.52 -10.37
N ILE A 120 -21.00 8.57 -11.11
CA ILE A 120 -19.65 9.15 -11.13
C ILE A 120 -19.22 9.59 -9.73
N ALA A 121 -20.06 10.34 -9.01
CA ALA A 121 -19.79 10.77 -7.63
C ALA A 121 -19.65 9.57 -6.67
N GLY A 122 -20.41 8.50 -6.89
CA GLY A 122 -20.29 7.24 -6.14
C GLY A 122 -18.91 6.59 -6.34
N TYR A 123 -18.42 6.53 -7.59
CA TYR A 123 -17.07 6.03 -7.87
C TYR A 123 -15.98 6.94 -7.28
N ASP A 124 -16.15 8.26 -7.34
CA ASP A 124 -15.22 9.20 -6.70
C ASP A 124 -15.04 8.90 -5.20
N SER A 125 -16.15 8.76 -4.49
CA SER A 125 -16.13 8.43 -3.08
C SER A 125 -15.44 7.08 -2.82
N ALA A 126 -15.74 6.06 -3.62
CA ALA A 126 -15.14 4.73 -3.49
C ALA A 126 -13.64 4.74 -3.78
N ILE A 127 -13.21 5.47 -4.82
CA ILE A 127 -11.79 5.65 -5.17
C ILE A 127 -11.05 6.35 -4.03
N MET A 128 -11.61 7.43 -3.49
CA MET A 128 -11.00 8.16 -2.36
C MET A 128 -10.85 7.29 -1.12
N GLN A 129 -11.86 6.47 -0.79
CA GLN A 129 -11.77 5.51 0.31
C GLN A 129 -10.65 4.48 0.09
N LYS A 130 -10.52 3.92 -1.13
CA LYS A 130 -9.47 2.96 -1.44
C LYS A 130 -8.08 3.59 -1.41
N ARG A 131 -7.92 4.80 -1.93
CA ARG A 131 -6.66 5.57 -1.84
C ARG A 131 -6.28 5.84 -0.39
N LYS A 132 -7.24 6.19 0.47
CA LYS A 132 -7.02 6.35 1.90
C LYS A 132 -6.54 5.05 2.55
N MET A 133 -7.20 3.93 2.27
CA MET A 133 -6.77 2.61 2.78
C MET A 133 -5.35 2.24 2.34
N MET A 134 -4.97 2.51 1.07
CA MET A 134 -3.61 2.30 0.59
C MET A 134 -2.61 3.18 1.34
N PHE A 135 -2.92 4.47 1.50
CA PHE A 135 -2.07 5.41 2.23
C PHE A 135 -1.87 5.00 3.70
N ASP A 136 -2.93 4.53 4.37
CA ASP A 136 -2.83 4.04 5.75
C ASP A 136 -1.91 2.80 5.83
N ILE A 137 -2.05 1.86 4.90
CA ILE A 137 -1.14 0.70 4.80
C ILE A 137 0.32 1.13 4.55
N GLU A 138 0.55 2.06 3.64
CA GLU A 138 1.89 2.59 3.34
C GLU A 138 2.53 3.24 4.57
N LYS A 139 1.75 4.04 5.29
CA LYS A 139 2.20 4.75 6.49
C LYS A 139 2.56 3.79 7.62
N GLU A 140 1.69 2.80 7.88
CA GLU A 140 1.88 1.84 8.98
C GLU A 140 3.03 0.87 8.72
N ASN A 141 3.28 0.51 7.46
CA ASN A 141 4.27 -0.50 7.10
C ASN A 141 5.59 0.09 6.57
N CYS A 142 5.90 1.34 6.90
CA CYS A 142 7.14 2.00 6.51
C CYS A 142 7.40 2.01 4.99
N MET A 143 6.35 1.98 4.18
CA MET A 143 6.43 2.04 2.72
C MET A 143 6.60 3.48 2.22
N THR A 144 6.37 4.48 3.07
CA THR A 144 6.66 5.89 2.77
C THR A 144 8.08 6.26 3.19
N VAL A 145 8.68 7.22 2.50
CA VAL A 145 10.03 7.73 2.84
C VAL A 145 10.08 8.23 4.29
N SER A 146 9.06 8.97 4.73
CA SER A 146 8.97 9.45 6.12
C SER A 146 8.94 8.33 7.14
N ALA A 147 8.18 7.27 6.88
CA ALA A 147 8.10 6.13 7.78
C ALA A 147 9.40 5.31 7.77
N ALA A 148 10.02 5.13 6.59
CA ALA A 148 11.31 4.46 6.46
C ALA A 148 12.42 5.20 7.22
N LEU A 149 12.48 6.53 7.13
CA LEU A 149 13.46 7.35 7.84
C LEU A 149 13.30 7.29 9.38
N ARG A 150 12.09 7.08 9.89
CA ARG A 150 11.85 6.90 11.33
C ARG A 150 12.35 5.56 11.87
N THR A 151 12.46 4.54 11.02
CA THR A 151 12.90 3.19 11.40
C THR A 151 14.41 2.99 11.26
N ILE A 152 15.12 3.91 10.61
CA ILE A 152 16.59 3.90 10.63
C ILE A 152 17.02 4.21 12.06
N PRO A 153 17.76 3.30 12.76
CA PRO A 153 18.32 3.62 14.05
C PRO A 153 19.15 4.89 13.89
N LYS A 154 18.80 5.94 14.60
CA LYS A 154 19.72 7.06 14.73
C LYS A 154 20.95 6.47 15.37
N GLU A 155 22.06 6.41 14.65
CA GLU A 155 23.35 6.15 15.29
C GLU A 155 23.38 7.06 16.51
N PRO A 156 23.67 6.51 17.71
CA PRO A 156 23.89 7.38 18.84
C PRO A 156 24.92 8.39 18.34
N SER A 157 24.51 9.67 18.28
CA SER A 157 25.46 10.70 17.91
C SER A 157 26.66 10.37 18.76
N LYS A 158 27.81 9.99 18.14
CA LYS A 158 29.08 9.97 18.84
C LYS A 158 29.03 11.29 19.53
N ALA A 159 28.85 11.30 20.85
CA ALA A 159 28.86 12.49 21.62
C ALA A 159 30.24 13.07 21.33
N ALA A 160 30.29 13.88 20.28
CA ALA A 160 31.41 14.79 20.02
C ALA A 160 31.47 15.55 21.33
N GLY A 161 32.44 15.17 22.17
CA GLY A 161 32.46 15.35 23.58
C GLY A 161 31.79 16.64 23.98
N ASN A 162 30.64 16.51 24.62
CA ASN A 162 30.04 17.69 25.22
C ASN A 162 31.09 18.24 26.14
N PRO A 163 31.68 19.42 25.85
CA PRO A 163 32.79 19.94 26.63
C PRO A 163 32.51 20.04 28.12
N LEU A 164 31.21 20.09 28.48
CA LEU A 164 30.70 19.99 29.86
C LEU A 164 30.88 18.58 30.47
N ILE A 165 30.76 17.51 29.69
CA ILE A 165 30.98 16.14 30.21
C ILE A 165 32.49 15.90 30.37
N ALA A 166 33.32 16.41 29.46
CA ALA A 166 34.77 16.35 29.60
C ALA A 166 35.27 17.15 30.82
N LEU A 167 34.64 18.27 31.16
CA LEU A 167 34.95 19.07 32.33
C LEU A 167 34.49 18.40 33.64
N LEU A 168 33.36 17.67 33.63
CA LEU A 168 32.82 16.96 34.80
C LEU A 168 33.52 15.62 35.05
N SER A 169 34.09 14.98 34.03
CA SER A 169 34.86 13.74 34.18
C SER A 169 36.36 13.93 34.41
N GLY A 170 36.88 15.17 34.30
CA GLY A 170 38.30 15.51 34.50
C GLY A 170 38.62 16.05 35.89
N GLY A 171 37.73 15.92 36.88
CA GLY A 171 37.89 16.53 38.20
C GLY A 171 38.23 15.57 39.37
N GLU A 172 38.62 14.33 39.11
CA GLU A 172 38.97 13.38 40.19
C GLU A 172 40.34 12.73 39.92
N ASP A 173 41.42 13.49 39.86
CA ASP A 173 42.77 12.96 40.03
C ASP A 173 43.72 14.10 40.39
N GLU A 174 43.63 14.58 41.63
CA GLU A 174 44.76 15.22 42.35
C GLU A 174 44.43 15.26 43.87
N GLU A 175 44.75 14.11 44.58
CA GLU A 175 45.38 14.11 45.92
C GLU A 175 46.07 12.78 46.18
#